data_3a1cc3ebb615c61116456e44f7ab7521
#
_entry.id   3a1cc3ebb615c61116456e44f7ab7521
#
_cell.length_a   1.000
_cell.length_b   1.000
_cell.length_c   1.000
_cell.angle_alpha   90.00
_cell.angle_beta   90.00
_cell.angle_gamma   90.00
#
_symmetry.space_group_name_H-M   'P 1'
#
loop_
_entity.id
_entity.type
_entity.pdbx_description
1 polymer ?
#
loop_
_entity_poly.entity_id
_entity_poly.type
_entity_poly.pdbx_seq_one_letter_code
_entity_poly.pdbx_strand_id
1 'polypeptide(L)'
;MGKMVMAYEVLARKWRPQVFQDVVGQEHVTQTLINAIKAGRLAHGYLFSGARGVGKTSVARILAKAINCVEGEAGIPCNRCPSCLEITNGSSVDVQEIDGASNRGIDEIRELRENIKYMPSSSRFRIYIIDEVHMLTLPAFNALLKTLEEPPPHVKFIFATTEPHKVPVTILSRCQRFEFKRISFGQLVQQLEKITTEEGIQISKSGLALLARAAEGSMRDAESLLDQVVSFTGPKVEDKHITEILGLMDKNLVLETSRAILEGDASRCLDIVDQVYNHGYDMKEFYRALMDQFRNLLVCHIGPDEEVLHLLEDDREELKRQADLAGREKLQQALNLLIAREESLRLTSHPRLVLEIILIKLSQLDDVLSFDALIQKIEALEKRLVGASGPGGREPATRLSDPGLDWEVRNGDATLFQKPDDALPSKEDWDMFLEDLSSKNRAMANVLREWPFLDAKDHTLKIGRGGNAFSAGYLDEPDRYERLMEYCRDYFKRDLKIKVVDAPKPKKEKQAPEKAGKEGKSATERLPQPVQDVIEVFQGELKGRINTKRGGKGTKARRKKG
;
A
#
# COMPACT_ATOMS: atom_id res chain seq x y z
N MET A 1 -22.92 32.06 -39.87
CA MET A 1 -22.57 30.63 -39.73
C MET A 1 -21.99 30.45 -38.32
N GLY A 2 -22.82 29.96 -37.40
CA GLY A 2 -22.43 29.71 -36.00
C GLY A 2 -21.43 28.55 -35.97
N LYS A 3 -20.21 28.79 -35.46
CA LYS A 3 -19.33 27.70 -35.07
C LYS A 3 -20.06 26.90 -33.99
N MET A 4 -20.50 25.70 -34.32
CA MET A 4 -20.92 24.72 -33.33
C MET A 4 -19.73 24.56 -32.34
N VAL A 5 -19.90 25.04 -31.13
CA VAL A 5 -18.93 24.78 -30.05
C VAL A 5 -19.02 23.29 -29.80
N MET A 6 -18.07 22.53 -30.33
CA MET A 6 -17.92 21.11 -30.01
C MET A 6 -17.65 21.05 -28.51
N ALA A 7 -18.45 20.30 -27.78
CA ALA A 7 -18.23 20.08 -26.37
C ALA A 7 -16.82 19.48 -26.19
N TYR A 8 -16.03 20.08 -25.32
CA TYR A 8 -14.69 19.60 -25.01
C TYR A 8 -14.76 18.14 -24.52
N GLU A 9 -14.01 17.27 -25.18
CA GLU A 9 -13.89 15.87 -24.80
C GLU A 9 -12.50 15.61 -24.22
N VAL A 10 -12.46 15.05 -23.00
CA VAL A 10 -11.24 14.70 -22.26
C VAL A 10 -10.38 13.75 -23.09
N LEU A 11 -9.06 13.99 -23.17
CA LEU A 11 -8.12 13.19 -23.98
C LEU A 11 -8.22 11.69 -23.70
N ALA A 12 -8.31 11.28 -22.44
CA ALA A 12 -8.46 9.88 -22.03
C ALA A 12 -9.74 9.20 -22.58
N ARG A 13 -10.75 9.96 -23.01
CA ARG A 13 -11.93 9.44 -23.67
C ARG A 13 -11.78 9.48 -25.19
N LYS A 14 -11.30 10.58 -25.75
CA LYS A 14 -11.09 10.79 -27.18
C LYS A 14 -10.10 9.77 -27.76
N TRP A 15 -9.00 9.50 -27.04
CA TRP A 15 -7.93 8.59 -27.44
C TRP A 15 -8.13 7.14 -27.01
N ARG A 16 -9.30 6.80 -26.47
CA ARG A 16 -9.61 5.41 -26.11
C ARG A 16 -9.53 4.51 -27.35
N PRO A 17 -8.71 3.44 -27.33
CA PRO A 17 -8.50 2.56 -28.47
C PRO A 17 -9.82 1.96 -28.94
N GLN A 18 -10.02 1.94 -30.28
CA GLN A 18 -11.22 1.46 -30.94
C GLN A 18 -11.03 0.11 -31.63
N VAL A 19 -9.80 -0.27 -31.89
CA VAL A 19 -9.40 -1.56 -32.49
C VAL A 19 -8.23 -2.14 -31.67
N PHE A 20 -7.98 -3.46 -31.83
CA PHE A 20 -6.89 -4.12 -31.07
C PHE A 20 -5.50 -3.59 -31.41
N GLN A 21 -5.30 -3.07 -32.62
CA GLN A 21 -4.04 -2.49 -33.07
C GLN A 21 -3.68 -1.18 -32.38
N ASP A 22 -4.67 -0.45 -31.88
CA ASP A 22 -4.47 0.81 -31.15
C ASP A 22 -4.10 0.60 -29.68
N VAL A 23 -4.15 -0.66 -29.20
CA VAL A 23 -3.87 -0.97 -27.79
C VAL A 23 -2.37 -1.10 -27.60
N VAL A 24 -1.80 -0.20 -26.82
CA VAL A 24 -0.36 -0.12 -26.57
C VAL A 24 0.07 -1.09 -25.48
N GLY A 25 1.16 -1.85 -25.71
CA GLY A 25 1.86 -2.67 -24.70
C GLY A 25 1.15 -3.95 -24.29
N GLN A 26 0.09 -4.38 -25.03
CA GLN A 26 -0.70 -5.58 -24.69
C GLN A 26 -0.78 -6.56 -25.87
N GLU A 27 0.26 -6.63 -26.69
CA GLU A 27 0.28 -7.41 -27.95
C GLU A 27 -0.01 -8.90 -27.70
N HIS A 28 0.47 -9.45 -26.59
CA HIS A 28 0.24 -10.85 -26.18
C HIS A 28 -1.25 -11.14 -25.91
N VAL A 29 -2.00 -10.17 -25.39
CA VAL A 29 -3.45 -10.29 -25.14
C VAL A 29 -4.20 -10.10 -26.44
N THR A 30 -3.94 -9.01 -27.15
CA THR A 30 -4.68 -8.63 -28.37
C THR A 30 -4.52 -9.67 -29.47
N GLN A 31 -3.30 -10.18 -29.70
CA GLN A 31 -3.04 -11.23 -30.69
C GLN A 31 -3.77 -12.55 -30.36
N THR A 32 -3.78 -12.93 -29.07
CA THR A 32 -4.48 -14.14 -28.63
C THR A 32 -5.98 -14.01 -28.84
N LEU A 33 -6.57 -12.85 -28.53
CA LEU A 33 -8.00 -12.60 -28.74
C LEU A 33 -8.36 -12.59 -30.22
N ILE A 34 -7.57 -11.95 -31.08
CA ILE A 34 -7.76 -11.95 -32.52
C ILE A 34 -7.74 -13.38 -33.09
N ASN A 35 -6.76 -14.18 -32.66
CA ASN A 35 -6.65 -15.58 -33.09
C ASN A 35 -7.85 -16.44 -32.63
N ALA A 36 -8.32 -16.22 -31.41
CA ALA A 36 -9.51 -16.93 -30.87
C ALA A 36 -10.77 -16.58 -31.67
N ILE A 37 -10.95 -15.29 -32.01
CA ILE A 37 -12.09 -14.84 -32.84
C ILE A 37 -12.02 -15.45 -34.24
N LYS A 38 -10.87 -15.39 -34.90
CA LYS A 38 -10.66 -15.96 -36.27
C LYS A 38 -10.90 -17.47 -36.27
N ALA A 39 -10.50 -18.17 -35.24
CA ALA A 39 -10.71 -19.62 -35.12
C ALA A 39 -12.13 -20.02 -34.67
N GLY A 40 -13.01 -19.05 -34.34
CA GLY A 40 -14.34 -19.32 -33.79
C GLY A 40 -14.32 -19.94 -32.38
N ARG A 41 -13.19 -19.89 -31.65
CA ARG A 41 -12.98 -20.51 -30.34
C ARG A 41 -13.18 -19.48 -29.22
N LEU A 42 -14.41 -18.99 -29.09
CA LEU A 42 -14.76 -17.99 -28.09
C LEU A 42 -15.12 -18.63 -26.75
N ALA A 43 -14.40 -18.31 -25.69
CA ALA A 43 -14.75 -18.70 -24.34
C ALA A 43 -16.10 -18.08 -23.92
N HIS A 44 -16.76 -18.64 -22.92
CA HIS A 44 -17.96 -18.07 -22.32
C HIS A 44 -17.63 -17.01 -21.27
N GLY A 45 -16.47 -17.09 -20.63
CA GLY A 45 -15.99 -16.16 -19.64
C GLY A 45 -14.52 -15.75 -19.86
N TYR A 46 -14.25 -14.48 -19.77
CA TYR A 46 -12.93 -13.89 -19.84
C TYR A 46 -12.65 -13.15 -18.53
N LEU A 47 -11.42 -13.23 -18.03
CA LEU A 47 -10.96 -12.42 -16.91
C LEU A 47 -9.73 -11.61 -17.33
N PHE A 48 -9.85 -10.30 -17.32
CA PHE A 48 -8.78 -9.34 -17.58
C PHE A 48 -8.26 -8.80 -16.25
N SER A 49 -7.03 -9.13 -15.89
CA SER A 49 -6.37 -8.70 -14.66
C SER A 49 -5.18 -7.81 -14.95
N GLY A 50 -4.86 -6.87 -14.06
CA GLY A 50 -3.70 -5.98 -14.19
C GLY A 50 -3.94 -4.61 -13.59
N ALA A 51 -2.92 -3.75 -13.60
CA ALA A 51 -2.97 -2.42 -13.02
C ALA A 51 -4.11 -1.54 -13.59
N ARG A 52 -4.44 -0.46 -12.89
CA ARG A 52 -5.42 0.52 -13.38
C ARG A 52 -4.88 1.21 -14.64
N GLY A 53 -5.75 1.58 -15.56
CA GLY A 53 -5.41 2.42 -16.73
C GLY A 53 -4.61 1.75 -17.84
N VAL A 54 -4.34 0.42 -17.78
CA VAL A 54 -3.58 -0.35 -18.80
C VAL A 54 -4.42 -0.86 -19.98
N GLY A 55 -5.72 -0.50 -20.04
CA GLY A 55 -6.59 -0.81 -21.18
C GLY A 55 -7.55 -1.99 -21.01
N LYS A 56 -7.72 -2.59 -19.81
CA LYS A 56 -8.62 -3.75 -19.58
C LYS A 56 -10.03 -3.52 -20.12
N THR A 57 -10.70 -2.47 -19.68
CA THR A 57 -12.08 -2.14 -20.11
C THR A 57 -12.16 -1.74 -21.57
N SER A 58 -11.12 -1.08 -22.10
CA SER A 58 -11.04 -0.75 -23.55
C SER A 58 -10.96 -2.01 -24.40
N VAL A 59 -10.09 -2.97 -24.04
CA VAL A 59 -10.00 -4.26 -24.74
C VAL A 59 -11.28 -5.07 -24.59
N ALA A 60 -11.96 -5.00 -23.42
CA ALA A 60 -13.26 -5.65 -23.23
C ALA A 60 -14.31 -5.10 -24.22
N ARG A 61 -14.38 -3.78 -24.41
CA ARG A 61 -15.27 -3.16 -25.41
C ARG A 61 -14.89 -3.50 -26.85
N ILE A 62 -13.58 -3.52 -27.17
CA ILE A 62 -13.10 -3.92 -28.50
C ILE A 62 -13.47 -5.39 -28.77
N LEU A 63 -13.29 -6.28 -27.80
CA LEU A 63 -13.69 -7.68 -27.89
C LEU A 63 -15.19 -7.81 -28.15
N ALA A 64 -16.01 -7.08 -27.37
CA ALA A 64 -17.46 -7.07 -27.54
C ALA A 64 -17.87 -6.58 -28.95
N LYS A 65 -17.23 -5.50 -29.44
CA LYS A 65 -17.43 -5.03 -30.83
C LYS A 65 -17.01 -6.06 -31.86
N ALA A 66 -15.83 -6.65 -31.71
CA ALA A 66 -15.29 -7.61 -32.68
C ALA A 66 -16.14 -8.90 -32.81
N ILE A 67 -16.76 -9.32 -31.70
CA ILE A 67 -17.65 -10.50 -31.67
C ILE A 67 -19.03 -10.21 -32.26
N ASN A 68 -19.56 -8.99 -32.06
CA ASN A 68 -20.91 -8.58 -32.44
C ASN A 68 -20.94 -7.75 -33.75
N CYS A 69 -19.78 -7.45 -34.33
CA CYS A 69 -19.71 -6.69 -35.58
C CYS A 69 -20.29 -7.48 -36.77
N VAL A 70 -21.13 -6.82 -37.52
CA VAL A 70 -21.81 -7.44 -38.70
C VAL A 70 -21.01 -7.26 -39.98
N GLU A 71 -20.27 -6.14 -40.08
CA GLU A 71 -19.59 -5.72 -41.35
C GLU A 71 -18.06 -5.88 -41.30
N GLY A 72 -17.50 -6.18 -40.12
CA GLY A 72 -16.04 -6.26 -39.95
C GLY A 72 -15.46 -7.61 -40.35
N GLU A 73 -14.16 -7.62 -40.57
CA GLU A 73 -13.40 -8.87 -40.69
C GLU A 73 -13.30 -9.56 -39.35
N ALA A 74 -13.16 -10.88 -39.34
CA ALA A 74 -13.05 -11.66 -38.10
C ALA A 74 -11.90 -11.13 -37.23
N GLY A 75 -12.24 -10.54 -36.08
CA GLY A 75 -11.31 -9.95 -35.12
C GLY A 75 -11.05 -8.44 -35.30
N ILE A 76 -11.62 -7.78 -36.30
CA ILE A 76 -11.46 -6.33 -36.52
C ILE A 76 -12.85 -5.69 -36.57
N PRO A 77 -13.27 -4.88 -35.57
CA PRO A 77 -14.55 -4.21 -35.60
C PRO A 77 -14.55 -3.09 -36.64
N CYS A 78 -15.67 -2.92 -37.38
CA CYS A 78 -15.77 -1.91 -38.43
C CYS A 78 -15.94 -0.47 -37.89
N ASN A 79 -16.30 -0.30 -36.64
CA ASN A 79 -16.57 0.97 -35.95
C ASN A 79 -17.65 1.88 -36.60
N ARG A 80 -18.42 1.39 -37.56
CA ARG A 80 -19.43 2.16 -38.31
C ARG A 80 -20.82 1.51 -38.29
N CYS A 81 -20.93 0.19 -38.07
CA CYS A 81 -22.23 -0.46 -38.01
C CYS A 81 -22.96 -0.09 -36.68
N PRO A 82 -24.30 -0.23 -36.62
CA PRO A 82 -25.07 0.13 -35.45
C PRO A 82 -24.56 -0.49 -34.16
N SER A 83 -24.25 -1.80 -34.15
CA SER A 83 -23.73 -2.50 -33.01
C SER A 83 -22.40 -1.91 -32.51
N CYS A 84 -21.46 -1.59 -33.43
CA CYS A 84 -20.19 -0.97 -33.03
C CYS A 84 -20.39 0.42 -32.44
N LEU A 85 -21.28 1.25 -32.99
CA LEU A 85 -21.55 2.60 -32.53
C LEU A 85 -22.25 2.58 -31.14
N GLU A 86 -23.25 1.72 -30.96
CA GLU A 86 -23.96 1.55 -29.71
C GLU A 86 -23.01 1.11 -28.57
N ILE A 87 -22.13 0.14 -28.84
CA ILE A 87 -21.15 -0.33 -27.86
C ILE A 87 -20.15 0.80 -27.51
N THR A 88 -19.70 1.57 -28.50
CA THR A 88 -18.79 2.69 -28.27
C THR A 88 -19.44 3.75 -27.39
N ASN A 89 -20.72 4.05 -27.63
CA ASN A 89 -21.51 5.04 -26.88
C ASN A 89 -22.03 4.51 -25.52
N GLY A 90 -21.92 3.20 -25.27
CA GLY A 90 -22.45 2.57 -24.06
C GLY A 90 -23.98 2.47 -24.02
N SER A 91 -24.66 2.54 -25.17
CA SER A 91 -26.12 2.51 -25.30
C SER A 91 -26.66 1.15 -25.79
N SER A 92 -25.79 0.18 -25.99
CA SER A 92 -26.20 -1.15 -26.47
C SER A 92 -27.00 -1.93 -25.43
N VAL A 93 -28.15 -2.46 -25.85
CA VAL A 93 -28.97 -3.36 -24.99
C VAL A 93 -28.34 -4.73 -24.84
N ASP A 94 -27.62 -5.18 -25.86
CA ASP A 94 -26.99 -6.51 -25.90
C ASP A 94 -25.58 -6.54 -25.29
N VAL A 95 -24.95 -5.37 -25.08
CA VAL A 95 -23.65 -5.26 -24.41
C VAL A 95 -23.78 -4.32 -23.23
N GLN A 96 -23.86 -4.89 -22.03
CA GLN A 96 -24.03 -4.16 -20.80
C GLN A 96 -22.71 -4.06 -20.04
N GLU A 97 -22.33 -2.84 -19.71
CA GLU A 97 -21.16 -2.55 -18.87
C GLU A 97 -21.62 -2.20 -17.46
N ILE A 98 -21.15 -2.95 -16.47
CA ILE A 98 -21.51 -2.86 -15.08
C ILE A 98 -20.25 -2.55 -14.28
N ASP A 99 -20.25 -1.46 -13.55
CA ASP A 99 -19.18 -1.14 -12.60
C ASP A 99 -19.45 -1.87 -11.27
N GLY A 100 -18.59 -2.81 -10.91
CA GLY A 100 -18.68 -3.57 -9.67
C GLY A 100 -18.51 -2.71 -8.42
N ALA A 101 -17.93 -1.52 -8.54
CA ALA A 101 -17.82 -0.60 -7.40
C ALA A 101 -19.15 0.04 -7.05
N SER A 102 -20.00 0.33 -8.04
CA SER A 102 -21.32 0.92 -7.87
C SER A 102 -22.42 -0.14 -7.66
N ASN A 103 -22.25 -1.34 -8.25
CA ASN A 103 -23.24 -2.42 -8.27
C ASN A 103 -22.72 -3.65 -7.50
N ARG A 104 -22.47 -3.49 -6.20
CA ARG A 104 -21.86 -4.54 -5.35
C ARG A 104 -22.83 -5.61 -4.88
N GLY A 105 -24.14 -5.33 -4.96
CA GLY A 105 -25.19 -6.10 -4.32
C GLY A 105 -25.53 -7.41 -5.03
N ILE A 106 -26.24 -8.26 -4.30
CA ILE A 106 -26.74 -9.51 -4.84
C ILE A 106 -27.97 -9.29 -5.74
N ASP A 107 -28.73 -8.23 -5.50
CA ASP A 107 -30.01 -8.02 -6.19
C ASP A 107 -29.79 -7.56 -7.63
N GLU A 108 -28.80 -6.70 -7.88
CA GLU A 108 -28.38 -6.28 -9.21
C GLU A 108 -27.87 -7.48 -10.03
N ILE A 109 -27.11 -8.37 -9.41
CA ILE A 109 -26.61 -9.60 -10.07
C ILE A 109 -27.75 -10.62 -10.28
N ARG A 110 -28.77 -10.65 -9.44
CA ARG A 110 -29.96 -11.47 -9.67
C ARG A 110 -30.78 -10.98 -10.84
N GLU A 111 -30.98 -9.66 -10.96
CA GLU A 111 -31.63 -9.05 -12.12
C GLU A 111 -30.87 -9.36 -13.40
N LEU A 112 -29.53 -9.21 -13.39
CA LEU A 112 -28.67 -9.61 -14.50
C LEU A 112 -28.92 -11.08 -14.87
N ARG A 113 -28.94 -12.00 -13.89
CA ARG A 113 -29.19 -13.43 -14.11
C ARG A 113 -30.56 -13.73 -14.71
N GLU A 114 -31.58 -12.96 -14.39
CA GLU A 114 -32.90 -13.08 -15.02
C GLU A 114 -32.87 -12.63 -16.47
N ASN A 115 -32.15 -11.56 -16.77
CA ASN A 115 -31.98 -11.01 -18.11
C ASN A 115 -31.15 -11.92 -19.05
N ILE A 116 -30.24 -12.74 -18.51
CA ILE A 116 -29.41 -13.68 -19.28
C ILE A 116 -30.24 -14.71 -20.06
N LYS A 117 -31.44 -15.04 -19.61
CA LYS A 117 -32.31 -16.02 -20.26
C LYS A 117 -32.86 -15.58 -21.61
N TYR A 118 -32.86 -14.26 -21.87
CA TYR A 118 -33.40 -13.71 -23.10
C TYR A 118 -32.34 -13.68 -24.19
N MET A 119 -32.75 -13.99 -25.42
CA MET A 119 -31.91 -13.88 -26.61
C MET A 119 -31.48 -12.43 -26.86
N PRO A 120 -30.32 -12.18 -27.50
CA PRO A 120 -29.94 -10.85 -27.93
C PRO A 120 -30.99 -10.22 -28.85
N SER A 121 -31.15 -8.90 -28.78
CA SER A 121 -32.16 -8.17 -29.56
C SER A 121 -31.72 -7.93 -31.02
N SER A 122 -30.47 -7.54 -31.23
CA SER A 122 -29.93 -7.15 -32.54
C SER A 122 -28.53 -7.71 -32.82
N SER A 123 -27.85 -8.21 -31.79
CA SER A 123 -26.48 -8.68 -31.87
C SER A 123 -26.40 -10.20 -31.91
N ARG A 124 -25.21 -10.74 -32.22
CA ARG A 124 -24.96 -12.19 -32.22
C ARG A 124 -24.87 -12.76 -30.81
N PHE A 125 -24.27 -12.01 -29.88
CA PHE A 125 -24.08 -12.41 -28.49
C PHE A 125 -24.54 -11.32 -27.54
N ARG A 126 -25.08 -11.75 -26.40
CA ARG A 126 -25.32 -10.90 -25.25
C ARG A 126 -24.04 -10.88 -24.39
N ILE A 127 -23.48 -9.73 -24.14
CA ILE A 127 -22.18 -9.59 -23.49
C ILE A 127 -22.32 -8.74 -22.23
N TYR A 128 -21.80 -9.27 -21.11
CA TYR A 128 -21.74 -8.56 -19.84
C TYR A 128 -20.29 -8.25 -19.52
N ILE A 129 -19.95 -6.97 -19.49
CA ILE A 129 -18.64 -6.46 -19.07
C ILE A 129 -18.81 -6.01 -17.61
N ILE A 130 -18.13 -6.69 -16.67
CA ILE A 130 -18.16 -6.32 -15.25
C ILE A 130 -16.78 -5.80 -14.88
N ASP A 131 -16.69 -4.48 -14.73
CA ASP A 131 -15.45 -3.81 -14.35
C ASP A 131 -15.30 -3.81 -12.82
N GLU A 132 -14.05 -3.81 -12.34
CA GLU A 132 -13.66 -3.93 -10.94
C GLU A 132 -14.44 -5.04 -10.20
N VAL A 133 -14.52 -6.22 -10.85
CA VAL A 133 -15.33 -7.35 -10.37
C VAL A 133 -14.99 -7.79 -8.95
N HIS A 134 -13.76 -7.55 -8.46
CA HIS A 134 -13.35 -7.85 -7.09
C HIS A 134 -14.13 -7.08 -6.01
N MET A 135 -14.86 -6.03 -6.40
CA MET A 135 -15.71 -5.25 -5.51
C MET A 135 -17.07 -5.89 -5.24
N LEU A 136 -17.45 -6.93 -6.00
CA LEU A 136 -18.68 -7.66 -5.77
C LEU A 136 -18.64 -8.41 -4.43
N THR A 137 -19.81 -8.50 -3.79
CA THR A 137 -19.96 -9.31 -2.57
C THR A 137 -19.87 -10.80 -2.88
N LEU A 138 -19.45 -11.61 -1.90
CA LEU A 138 -19.39 -13.06 -2.06
C LEU A 138 -20.75 -13.69 -2.47
N PRO A 139 -21.91 -13.25 -1.93
CA PRO A 139 -23.22 -13.70 -2.40
C PRO A 139 -23.49 -13.36 -3.88
N ALA A 140 -23.00 -12.20 -4.38
CA ALA A 140 -23.12 -11.82 -5.78
C ALA A 140 -22.30 -12.73 -6.69
N PHE A 141 -21.04 -13.05 -6.30
CA PHE A 141 -20.23 -14.06 -6.99
C PHE A 141 -20.93 -15.42 -7.05
N ASN A 142 -21.49 -15.89 -5.93
CA ASN A 142 -22.20 -17.18 -5.88
C ASN A 142 -23.43 -17.21 -6.79
N ALA A 143 -24.10 -16.07 -6.98
CA ALA A 143 -25.23 -15.97 -7.91
C ALA A 143 -24.83 -16.15 -9.39
N LEU A 144 -23.59 -15.80 -9.76
CA LEU A 144 -23.04 -15.98 -11.11
C LEU A 144 -22.52 -17.39 -11.38
N LEU A 145 -22.14 -18.17 -10.35
CA LEU A 145 -21.50 -19.47 -10.51
C LEU A 145 -22.31 -20.42 -11.40
N LYS A 146 -23.62 -20.57 -11.13
CA LYS A 146 -24.48 -21.47 -11.92
C LYS A 146 -24.51 -21.10 -13.41
N THR A 147 -24.50 -19.81 -13.73
CA THR A 147 -24.48 -19.33 -15.11
C THR A 147 -23.13 -19.51 -15.79
N LEU A 148 -22.04 -19.44 -15.02
CA LEU A 148 -20.69 -19.71 -15.53
C LEU A 148 -20.40 -21.21 -15.69
N GLU A 149 -21.09 -22.08 -14.95
CA GLU A 149 -21.02 -23.54 -15.10
C GLU A 149 -21.78 -24.02 -16.33
N GLU A 150 -23.00 -23.52 -16.51
CA GLU A 150 -23.88 -23.86 -17.61
C GLU A 150 -24.27 -22.61 -18.40
N PRO A 151 -23.31 -21.98 -19.13
CA PRO A 151 -23.56 -20.72 -19.80
C PRO A 151 -24.47 -20.93 -21.03
N PRO A 152 -25.52 -20.10 -21.21
CA PRO A 152 -26.26 -20.08 -22.46
C PRO A 152 -25.31 -19.76 -23.65
N PRO A 153 -25.48 -20.41 -24.81
CA PRO A 153 -24.53 -20.28 -25.93
C PRO A 153 -24.43 -18.84 -26.47
N HIS A 154 -25.48 -18.06 -26.31
CA HIS A 154 -25.55 -16.67 -26.75
C HIS A 154 -24.99 -15.65 -25.73
N VAL A 155 -24.50 -16.08 -24.56
CA VAL A 155 -24.02 -15.20 -23.49
C VAL A 155 -22.50 -15.28 -23.36
N LYS A 156 -21.87 -14.12 -23.17
CA LYS A 156 -20.45 -14.00 -22.86
C LYS A 156 -20.24 -13.07 -21.68
N PHE A 157 -19.30 -13.42 -20.81
CA PHE A 157 -18.87 -12.60 -19.68
C PHE A 157 -17.45 -12.10 -19.89
N ILE A 158 -17.20 -10.84 -19.58
CA ILE A 158 -15.87 -10.24 -19.56
C ILE A 158 -15.72 -9.54 -18.19
N PHE A 159 -14.93 -10.13 -17.33
CA PHE A 159 -14.59 -9.58 -16.03
C PHE A 159 -13.30 -8.79 -16.11
N ALA A 160 -13.25 -7.60 -15.55
CA ALA A 160 -12.02 -6.83 -15.40
C ALA A 160 -11.74 -6.58 -13.91
N THR A 161 -10.48 -6.66 -13.50
CA THR A 161 -10.07 -6.45 -12.11
C THR A 161 -8.65 -5.92 -11.99
N THR A 162 -8.43 -5.07 -10.99
CA THR A 162 -7.09 -4.68 -10.54
C THR A 162 -6.52 -5.65 -9.52
N GLU A 163 -7.37 -6.44 -8.83
CA GLU A 163 -7.00 -7.32 -7.73
C GLU A 163 -7.48 -8.76 -7.95
N PRO A 164 -6.77 -9.53 -8.78
CA PRO A 164 -7.19 -10.91 -9.12
C PRO A 164 -7.22 -11.86 -7.92
N HIS A 165 -6.43 -11.59 -6.88
CA HIS A 165 -6.39 -12.40 -5.66
C HIS A 165 -7.66 -12.29 -4.81
N LYS A 166 -8.46 -11.23 -4.97
CA LYS A 166 -9.77 -11.08 -4.30
C LYS A 166 -10.90 -11.79 -5.03
N VAL A 167 -10.69 -12.24 -6.27
CA VAL A 167 -11.70 -12.96 -7.05
C VAL A 167 -11.71 -14.43 -6.63
N PRO A 168 -12.86 -15.02 -6.29
CA PRO A 168 -12.95 -16.43 -5.87
C PRO A 168 -12.36 -17.40 -6.91
N VAL A 169 -11.63 -18.41 -6.44
CA VAL A 169 -11.01 -19.45 -7.30
C VAL A 169 -12.05 -20.17 -8.16
N THR A 170 -13.28 -20.30 -7.67
CA THR A 170 -14.41 -20.90 -8.39
C THR A 170 -14.80 -20.14 -9.66
N ILE A 171 -14.65 -18.81 -9.67
CA ILE A 171 -14.82 -17.97 -10.85
C ILE A 171 -13.59 -18.07 -11.75
N LEU A 172 -12.39 -17.98 -11.15
CA LEU A 172 -11.11 -18.02 -11.87
C LEU A 172 -10.96 -19.31 -12.70
N SER A 173 -11.43 -20.44 -12.21
CA SER A 173 -11.33 -21.74 -12.89
C SER A 173 -12.26 -21.88 -14.11
N ARG A 174 -13.26 -21.00 -14.25
CA ARG A 174 -14.27 -21.02 -15.33
C ARG A 174 -14.05 -19.93 -16.37
N CYS A 175 -13.02 -19.09 -16.18
CA CYS A 175 -12.70 -18.00 -17.08
C CYS A 175 -11.34 -18.20 -17.76
N GLN A 176 -11.24 -17.80 -19.02
CA GLN A 176 -9.97 -17.64 -19.69
C GLN A 176 -9.31 -16.36 -19.15
N ARG A 177 -8.11 -16.50 -18.56
CA ARG A 177 -7.42 -15.39 -17.90
C ARG A 177 -6.43 -14.72 -18.84
N PHE A 178 -6.39 -13.38 -18.77
CA PHE A 178 -5.44 -12.54 -19.48
C PHE A 178 -4.86 -11.53 -18.50
N GLU A 179 -3.56 -11.49 -18.42
CA GLU A 179 -2.82 -10.56 -17.57
C GLU A 179 -2.32 -9.38 -18.40
N PHE A 180 -2.77 -8.18 -18.04
CA PHE A 180 -2.37 -6.91 -18.62
C PHE A 180 -1.17 -6.37 -17.85
N LYS A 181 -0.10 -6.13 -18.57
CA LYS A 181 1.15 -5.60 -18.00
C LYS A 181 1.09 -4.09 -17.92
N ARG A 182 1.91 -3.51 -17.03
CA ARG A 182 2.18 -2.07 -17.06
C ARG A 182 2.82 -1.73 -18.40
N ILE A 183 2.44 -0.59 -18.96
CA ILE A 183 2.99 -0.11 -20.22
C ILE A 183 4.40 0.43 -19.95
N SER A 184 5.36 0.07 -20.79
CA SER A 184 6.74 0.52 -20.61
C SER A 184 6.85 2.05 -20.79
N PHE A 185 7.83 2.64 -20.11
CA PHE A 185 8.10 4.08 -20.18
C PHE A 185 8.25 4.58 -21.63
N GLY A 186 9.02 3.86 -22.47
CA GLY A 186 9.22 4.22 -23.87
C GLY A 186 7.92 4.19 -24.68
N GLN A 187 7.06 3.19 -24.46
CA GLN A 187 5.75 3.10 -25.14
C GLN A 187 4.80 4.23 -24.70
N LEU A 188 4.82 4.62 -23.42
CA LEU A 188 4.04 5.76 -22.93
C LEU A 188 4.49 7.06 -23.59
N VAL A 189 5.80 7.34 -23.61
CA VAL A 189 6.35 8.54 -24.27
C VAL A 189 6.00 8.57 -25.75
N GLN A 190 6.16 7.46 -26.46
CA GLN A 190 5.83 7.37 -27.89
C GLN A 190 4.34 7.64 -28.16
N GLN A 191 3.45 7.10 -27.33
CA GLN A 191 2.01 7.33 -27.49
C GLN A 191 1.63 8.77 -27.14
N LEU A 192 2.20 9.36 -26.10
CA LEU A 192 2.00 10.78 -25.75
C LEU A 192 2.51 11.70 -26.85
N GLU A 193 3.67 11.40 -27.48
CA GLU A 193 4.20 12.15 -28.62
C GLU A 193 3.25 12.12 -29.81
N LYS A 194 2.66 10.96 -30.11
CA LYS A 194 1.63 10.82 -31.12
C LYS A 194 0.40 11.69 -30.83
N ILE A 195 -0.12 11.59 -29.60
CA ILE A 195 -1.28 12.36 -29.15
C ILE A 195 -1.01 13.88 -29.26
N THR A 196 0.11 14.35 -28.74
CA THR A 196 0.46 15.78 -28.77
C THR A 196 0.64 16.31 -30.19
N THR A 197 1.20 15.49 -31.07
CA THR A 197 1.35 15.86 -32.50
C THR A 197 0.00 16.00 -33.17
N GLU A 198 -0.94 15.06 -32.97
CA GLU A 198 -2.27 15.09 -33.58
C GLU A 198 -3.18 16.19 -32.97
N GLU A 199 -3.02 16.50 -31.68
CA GLU A 199 -3.76 17.58 -31.00
C GLU A 199 -3.13 18.97 -31.18
N GLY A 200 -1.93 19.06 -31.81
CA GLY A 200 -1.21 20.32 -32.01
C GLY A 200 -0.66 20.92 -30.73
N ILE A 201 -0.36 20.11 -29.74
CA ILE A 201 0.21 20.51 -28.43
C ILE A 201 1.73 20.58 -28.57
N GLN A 202 2.30 21.73 -28.20
CA GLN A 202 3.76 21.93 -28.19
C GLN A 202 4.30 21.62 -26.79
N ILE A 203 5.01 20.51 -26.67
CA ILE A 203 5.63 20.04 -25.45
C ILE A 203 7.03 19.49 -25.73
N SER A 204 7.96 19.64 -24.81
CA SER A 204 9.31 19.13 -24.93
C SER A 204 9.35 17.60 -24.71
N LYS A 205 10.41 16.94 -25.19
CA LYS A 205 10.63 15.51 -24.89
C LYS A 205 10.82 15.26 -23.39
N SER A 206 11.46 16.19 -22.69
CA SER A 206 11.59 16.16 -21.22
C SER A 206 10.23 16.25 -20.52
N GLY A 207 9.34 17.12 -21.00
CA GLY A 207 7.97 17.23 -20.49
C GLY A 207 7.16 15.95 -20.69
N LEU A 208 7.24 15.31 -21.88
CA LEU A 208 6.62 14.01 -22.12
C LEU A 208 7.17 12.93 -21.21
N ALA A 209 8.47 12.93 -20.96
CA ALA A 209 9.12 12.00 -20.03
C ALA A 209 8.66 12.20 -18.58
N LEU A 210 8.43 13.45 -18.13
CA LEU A 210 7.88 13.75 -16.82
C LEU A 210 6.46 13.19 -16.65
N LEU A 211 5.58 13.43 -17.66
CA LEU A 211 4.21 12.89 -17.66
C LEU A 211 4.19 11.36 -17.66
N ALA A 212 5.01 10.72 -18.50
CA ALA A 212 5.09 9.27 -18.60
C ALA A 212 5.59 8.63 -17.29
N ARG A 213 6.54 9.29 -16.60
CA ARG A 213 7.03 8.84 -15.29
C ARG A 213 5.95 8.94 -14.22
N ALA A 214 5.25 10.08 -14.16
CA ALA A 214 4.16 10.31 -13.20
C ALA A 214 2.98 9.35 -13.39
N ALA A 215 2.77 8.85 -14.62
CA ALA A 215 1.71 7.90 -14.95
C ALA A 215 1.98 6.45 -14.52
N GLU A 216 3.18 6.10 -14.07
CA GLU A 216 3.56 4.78 -13.53
C GLU A 216 3.11 3.56 -14.37
N GLY A 217 3.11 3.67 -15.69
CA GLY A 217 2.69 2.59 -16.60
C GLY A 217 1.20 2.54 -16.92
N SER A 218 0.43 3.57 -16.55
CA SER A 218 -0.99 3.76 -16.86
C SER A 218 -1.19 4.75 -18.01
N MET A 219 -1.72 4.30 -19.15
CA MET A 219 -2.01 5.21 -20.29
C MET A 219 -3.11 6.21 -19.94
N ARG A 220 -4.16 5.75 -19.26
CA ARG A 220 -5.27 6.63 -18.87
C ARG A 220 -4.83 7.77 -17.96
N ASP A 221 -3.92 7.49 -17.02
CA ASP A 221 -3.42 8.50 -16.09
C ASP A 221 -2.46 9.44 -16.85
N ALA A 222 -1.62 8.93 -17.79
CA ALA A 222 -0.79 9.74 -18.66
C ALA A 222 -1.59 10.73 -19.52
N GLU A 223 -2.67 10.26 -20.15
CA GLU A 223 -3.59 11.09 -20.94
C GLU A 223 -4.34 12.11 -20.06
N SER A 224 -4.74 11.72 -18.84
CA SER A 224 -5.41 12.62 -17.90
C SER A 224 -4.48 13.71 -17.38
N LEU A 225 -3.22 13.37 -17.08
CA LEU A 225 -2.20 14.33 -16.66
C LEU A 225 -1.87 15.31 -17.79
N LEU A 226 -1.72 14.82 -19.03
CA LEU A 226 -1.53 15.68 -20.21
C LEU A 226 -2.69 16.66 -20.36
N ASP A 227 -3.92 16.18 -20.24
CA ASP A 227 -5.14 16.97 -20.34
C ASP A 227 -5.21 18.06 -19.27
N GLN A 228 -4.86 17.72 -18.03
CA GLN A 228 -4.77 18.66 -16.92
C GLN A 228 -3.76 19.77 -17.19
N VAL A 229 -2.56 19.41 -17.67
CA VAL A 229 -1.50 20.35 -17.99
C VAL A 229 -1.92 21.28 -19.13
N VAL A 230 -2.47 20.74 -20.22
CA VAL A 230 -2.95 21.53 -21.36
C VAL A 230 -4.10 22.45 -20.96
N SER A 231 -5.00 22.00 -20.09
CA SER A 231 -6.10 22.84 -19.59
C SER A 231 -5.60 24.06 -18.80
N PHE A 232 -4.46 23.94 -18.13
CA PHE A 232 -3.85 25.04 -17.36
C PHE A 232 -3.01 25.97 -18.24
N THR A 233 -2.14 25.43 -19.12
CA THR A 233 -1.16 26.20 -19.88
C THR A 233 -1.63 26.59 -21.28
N GLY A 234 -2.68 25.93 -21.78
CA GLY A 234 -3.02 25.95 -23.20
C GLY A 234 -2.13 25.04 -24.04
N PRO A 235 -2.11 25.21 -25.39
CA PRO A 235 -1.41 24.30 -26.30
C PRO A 235 0.12 24.38 -26.24
N LYS A 236 0.69 25.39 -25.56
CA LYS A 236 2.13 25.54 -25.39
C LYS A 236 2.52 25.23 -23.95
N VAL A 237 3.14 24.08 -23.76
CA VAL A 237 3.48 23.52 -22.45
C VAL A 237 4.99 23.66 -22.20
N GLU A 238 5.36 24.35 -21.10
CA GLU A 238 6.73 24.41 -20.60
C GLU A 238 6.93 23.42 -19.44
N ASP A 239 8.13 22.86 -19.32
CA ASP A 239 8.46 21.83 -18.31
C ASP A 239 8.20 22.30 -16.87
N LYS A 240 8.41 23.61 -16.61
CA LYS A 240 8.12 24.22 -15.29
C LYS A 240 6.66 24.10 -14.89
N HIS A 241 5.74 24.30 -15.83
CA HIS A 241 4.31 24.18 -15.58
C HIS A 241 3.91 22.73 -15.28
N ILE A 242 4.55 21.76 -15.95
CA ILE A 242 4.33 20.34 -15.67
C ILE A 242 4.72 20.03 -14.22
N THR A 243 5.90 20.46 -13.82
CA THR A 243 6.42 20.25 -12.46
C THR A 243 5.51 20.87 -11.40
N GLU A 244 5.03 22.10 -11.67
CA GLU A 244 4.14 22.84 -10.76
C GLU A 244 2.77 22.16 -10.63
N ILE A 245 2.14 21.78 -11.77
CA ILE A 245 0.78 21.20 -11.78
C ILE A 245 0.75 19.80 -11.19
N LEU A 246 1.78 19.00 -11.48
CA LEU A 246 1.88 17.63 -10.96
C LEU A 246 2.37 17.61 -9.50
N GLY A 247 2.72 18.79 -8.93
CA GLY A 247 3.35 18.87 -7.62
C GLY A 247 4.65 18.07 -7.56
N LEU A 248 5.30 17.88 -8.73
CA LEU A 248 6.55 17.15 -8.76
C LEU A 248 7.62 17.97 -8.05
N MET A 249 8.35 17.28 -7.21
CA MET A 249 9.48 17.86 -6.49
C MET A 249 10.52 18.40 -7.46
N ASP A 250 11.08 19.57 -7.17
CA ASP A 250 12.23 20.07 -7.90
C ASP A 250 13.40 19.09 -7.73
N LYS A 251 13.83 18.51 -8.84
CA LYS A 251 14.94 17.56 -8.87
C LYS A 251 16.22 18.15 -8.24
N ASN A 252 16.43 19.45 -8.41
CA ASN A 252 17.61 20.11 -7.85
C ASN A 252 17.62 20.03 -6.32
N LEU A 253 16.46 20.19 -5.66
CA LEU A 253 16.36 20.05 -4.20
C LEU A 253 16.70 18.63 -3.75
N VAL A 254 16.27 17.61 -4.49
CA VAL A 254 16.58 16.20 -4.19
C VAL A 254 18.06 15.90 -4.42
N LEU A 255 18.64 16.40 -5.51
CA LEU A 255 20.07 16.26 -5.83
C LEU A 255 20.95 16.98 -4.80
N GLU A 256 20.58 18.21 -4.41
CA GLU A 256 21.28 18.94 -3.36
C GLU A 256 21.19 18.25 -2.01
N THR A 257 20.01 17.69 -1.66
CA THR A 257 19.85 16.95 -0.42
C THR A 257 20.70 15.69 -0.40
N SER A 258 20.71 14.91 -1.48
CA SER A 258 21.57 13.73 -1.57
C SER A 258 23.05 14.10 -1.44
N ARG A 259 23.49 15.18 -2.08
CA ARG A 259 24.86 15.71 -1.93
C ARG A 259 25.17 16.11 -0.49
N ALA A 260 24.31 16.93 0.15
CA ALA A 260 24.49 17.37 1.53
C ALA A 260 24.57 16.18 2.52
N ILE A 261 23.76 15.15 2.31
CA ILE A 261 23.81 13.92 3.10
C ILE A 261 25.16 13.21 2.93
N LEU A 262 25.64 13.06 1.69
CA LEU A 262 26.88 12.36 1.38
C LEU A 262 28.12 13.11 1.89
N GLU A 263 28.06 14.45 1.89
CA GLU A 263 29.09 15.36 2.43
C GLU A 263 29.04 15.48 3.96
N GLY A 264 27.97 14.99 4.61
CA GLY A 264 27.78 15.09 6.06
C GLY A 264 27.29 16.46 6.56
N ASP A 265 26.80 17.32 5.66
CA ASP A 265 26.33 18.65 6.01
C ASP A 265 24.87 18.64 6.51
N ALA A 266 24.72 18.43 7.81
CA ALA A 266 23.40 18.44 8.46
C ALA A 266 22.73 19.83 8.40
N SER A 267 23.49 20.91 8.42
CA SER A 267 22.92 22.28 8.36
C SER A 267 22.25 22.52 7.01
N ARG A 268 22.95 22.17 5.92
CA ARG A 268 22.39 22.27 4.58
C ARG A 268 21.14 21.40 4.39
N CYS A 269 21.13 20.20 4.96
CA CYS A 269 19.94 19.34 4.95
C CYS A 269 18.72 20.03 5.59
N LEU A 270 18.90 20.70 6.73
CA LEU A 270 17.82 21.42 7.41
C LEU A 270 17.33 22.63 6.61
N ASP A 271 18.25 23.40 6.01
CA ASP A 271 17.91 24.52 5.13
C ASP A 271 17.05 24.08 3.94
N ILE A 272 17.36 22.91 3.36
CA ILE A 272 16.58 22.35 2.25
C ILE A 272 15.19 21.91 2.73
N VAL A 273 15.07 21.31 3.93
CA VAL A 273 13.75 21.00 4.50
C VAL A 273 12.90 22.26 4.67
N ASP A 274 13.49 23.36 5.11
CA ASP A 274 12.81 24.64 5.21
C ASP A 274 12.35 25.17 3.85
N GLN A 275 13.18 25.03 2.82
CA GLN A 275 12.82 25.39 1.44
C GLN A 275 11.65 24.55 0.95
N VAL A 276 11.71 23.21 1.10
CA VAL A 276 10.65 22.27 0.72
C VAL A 276 9.33 22.64 1.42
N TYR A 277 9.38 22.94 2.72
CA TYR A 277 8.22 23.34 3.51
C TYR A 277 7.63 24.68 3.03
N ASN A 278 8.48 25.69 2.83
CA ASN A 278 8.05 27.03 2.44
C ASN A 278 7.50 27.09 1.01
N HIS A 279 7.96 26.23 0.10
CA HIS A 279 7.39 26.07 -1.25
C HIS A 279 6.08 25.27 -1.26
N GLY A 280 5.66 24.70 -0.12
CA GLY A 280 4.42 23.94 -0.01
C GLY A 280 4.47 22.54 -0.57
N TYR A 281 5.65 21.98 -0.80
CA TYR A 281 5.77 20.58 -1.25
C TYR A 281 5.38 19.60 -0.14
N ASP A 282 4.80 18.45 -0.53
CA ASP A 282 4.51 17.37 0.42
C ASP A 282 5.80 16.70 0.89
N MET A 283 6.04 16.72 2.21
CA MET A 283 7.20 16.11 2.85
C MET A 283 7.28 14.59 2.61
N LYS A 284 6.16 13.92 2.41
CA LYS A 284 6.12 12.49 2.13
C LYS A 284 6.55 12.21 0.70
N GLU A 285 6.14 13.05 -0.24
CA GLU A 285 6.59 12.95 -1.64
C GLU A 285 8.08 13.30 -1.75
N PHE A 286 8.55 14.31 -1.03
CA PHE A 286 9.99 14.61 -0.96
C PHE A 286 10.80 13.42 -0.45
N TYR A 287 10.31 12.75 0.58
CA TYR A 287 10.95 11.56 1.13
C TYR A 287 11.01 10.41 0.12
N ARG A 288 9.93 10.16 -0.62
CA ARG A 288 9.89 9.16 -1.68
C ARG A 288 10.88 9.49 -2.79
N ALA A 289 10.90 10.74 -3.24
CA ALA A 289 11.86 11.20 -4.24
C ALA A 289 13.32 11.00 -3.77
N LEU A 290 13.59 11.23 -2.48
CA LEU A 290 14.90 11.00 -1.88
C LEU A 290 15.26 9.49 -1.81
N MET A 291 14.29 8.61 -1.48
CA MET A 291 14.49 7.16 -1.54
C MET A 291 14.81 6.69 -2.96
N ASP A 292 14.06 7.19 -3.95
CA ASP A 292 14.32 6.87 -5.37
C ASP A 292 15.69 7.37 -5.82
N GLN A 293 16.11 8.55 -5.34
CA GLN A 293 17.45 9.09 -5.61
C GLN A 293 18.54 8.18 -5.07
N PHE A 294 18.49 7.75 -3.81
CA PHE A 294 19.47 6.84 -3.22
C PHE A 294 19.45 5.45 -3.87
N ARG A 295 18.27 4.96 -4.25
CA ARG A 295 18.16 3.74 -5.07
C ARG A 295 18.88 3.91 -6.40
N ASN A 296 18.65 5.02 -7.10
CA ASN A 296 19.26 5.30 -8.39
C ASN A 296 20.78 5.45 -8.28
N LEU A 297 21.30 6.12 -7.23
CA LEU A 297 22.72 6.19 -6.94
C LEU A 297 23.35 4.79 -6.73
N LEU A 298 22.70 3.94 -5.94
CA LEU A 298 23.17 2.57 -5.69
C LEU A 298 23.16 1.73 -6.97
N VAL A 299 22.10 1.86 -7.79
CA VAL A 299 21.97 1.16 -9.07
C VAL A 299 23.02 1.63 -10.06
N CYS A 300 23.30 2.95 -10.16
CA CYS A 300 24.39 3.48 -10.98
C CYS A 300 25.76 2.94 -10.58
N HIS A 301 26.02 2.82 -9.28
CA HIS A 301 27.29 2.30 -8.78
C HIS A 301 27.49 0.81 -9.09
N ILE A 302 26.41 0.00 -9.14
CA ILE A 302 26.47 -1.43 -9.47
C ILE A 302 26.67 -1.67 -10.98
N GLY A 303 26.32 -0.69 -11.83
CA GLY A 303 26.57 -0.74 -13.28
C GLY A 303 25.59 -1.59 -14.09
N PRO A 304 24.26 -1.48 -13.92
CA PRO A 304 23.29 -2.16 -14.76
C PRO A 304 23.01 -1.43 -16.07
N ASP A 305 22.37 -2.15 -16.99
CA ASP A 305 21.94 -1.67 -18.30
C ASP A 305 21.08 -0.40 -18.24
N GLU A 306 21.19 0.40 -19.28
CA GLU A 306 20.57 1.73 -19.44
C GLU A 306 19.05 1.77 -19.24
N GLU A 307 18.37 0.66 -19.49
CA GLU A 307 16.91 0.56 -19.39
C GLU A 307 16.36 0.59 -17.96
N VAL A 308 17.18 0.28 -16.95
CA VAL A 308 16.70 0.15 -15.55
C VAL A 308 16.52 1.51 -14.86
N LEU A 309 17.21 2.55 -15.31
CA LEU A 309 17.24 3.84 -14.62
C LEU A 309 16.20 4.84 -15.12
N HIS A 310 15.69 4.68 -16.35
CA HIS A 310 14.71 5.61 -16.98
C HIS A 310 15.08 7.10 -16.84
N LEU A 311 16.39 7.42 -16.90
CA LEU A 311 16.96 8.75 -16.72
C LEU A 311 17.40 9.35 -18.06
N LEU A 312 17.38 10.68 -18.14
CA LEU A 312 18.00 11.41 -19.22
C LEU A 312 19.54 11.33 -19.09
N GLU A 313 20.25 11.42 -20.22
CA GLU A 313 21.72 11.28 -20.24
C GLU A 313 22.44 12.29 -19.32
N ASP A 314 21.98 13.55 -19.30
CA ASP A 314 22.56 14.61 -18.47
C ASP A 314 22.45 14.33 -16.96
N ASP A 315 21.33 13.77 -16.51
CA ASP A 315 21.10 13.39 -15.11
C ASP A 315 22.03 12.24 -14.66
N ARG A 316 22.45 11.41 -15.61
CA ARG A 316 23.23 10.19 -15.36
C ARG A 316 24.67 10.49 -14.96
N GLU A 317 25.31 11.48 -15.61
CA GLU A 317 26.69 11.84 -15.29
C GLU A 317 26.80 12.39 -13.85
N GLU A 318 25.87 13.22 -13.43
CA GLU A 318 25.85 13.74 -12.07
C GLU A 318 25.59 12.66 -11.02
N LEU A 319 24.64 11.74 -11.29
CA LEU A 319 24.37 10.59 -10.44
C LEU A 319 25.59 9.67 -10.30
N LYS A 320 26.26 9.41 -11.40
CA LYS A 320 27.46 8.55 -11.39
C LYS A 320 28.57 9.20 -10.56
N ARG A 321 28.77 10.50 -10.69
CA ARG A 321 29.74 11.25 -9.89
C ARG A 321 29.44 11.19 -8.40
N GLN A 322 28.19 11.39 -7.98
CA GLN A 322 27.78 11.26 -6.59
C GLN A 322 27.90 9.82 -6.07
N ALA A 323 27.57 8.83 -6.91
CA ALA A 323 27.65 7.41 -6.55
C ALA A 323 29.10 6.94 -6.33
N ASP A 324 30.02 7.39 -7.19
CA ASP A 324 31.43 7.05 -7.09
C ASP A 324 32.10 7.69 -5.85
N LEU A 325 31.67 8.90 -5.48
CA LEU A 325 32.15 9.60 -4.27
C LEU A 325 31.65 8.94 -2.97
N ALA A 326 30.42 8.44 -2.96
CA ALA A 326 29.79 7.90 -1.75
C ALA A 326 30.24 6.47 -1.40
N GLY A 327 30.52 5.67 -2.41
CA GLY A 327 30.79 4.24 -2.26
C GLY A 327 29.54 3.41 -1.95
N ARG A 328 29.62 2.12 -2.27
CA ARG A 328 28.49 1.17 -2.18
C ARG A 328 27.91 1.05 -0.77
N GLU A 329 28.77 0.95 0.23
CA GLU A 329 28.37 0.65 1.61
C GLU A 329 27.56 1.79 2.22
N LYS A 330 28.01 3.04 2.03
CA LYS A 330 27.30 4.24 2.51
C LYS A 330 25.95 4.42 1.82
N LEU A 331 25.88 4.21 0.50
CA LEU A 331 24.62 4.25 -0.25
C LEU A 331 23.63 3.19 0.22
N GLN A 332 24.08 1.97 0.45
CA GLN A 332 23.23 0.87 0.93
C GLN A 332 22.70 1.13 2.35
N GLN A 333 23.54 1.67 3.23
CA GLN A 333 23.11 2.04 4.59
C GLN A 333 22.10 3.18 4.59
N ALA A 334 22.33 4.22 3.78
CA ALA A 334 21.41 5.32 3.64
C ALA A 334 20.04 4.83 3.15
N LEU A 335 20.02 3.99 2.12
CA LEU A 335 18.79 3.42 1.57
C LEU A 335 18.07 2.54 2.59
N ASN A 336 18.79 1.68 3.32
CA ASN A 336 18.22 0.83 4.37
C ASN A 336 17.59 1.68 5.50
N LEU A 337 18.26 2.76 5.91
CA LEU A 337 17.72 3.68 6.92
C LEU A 337 16.45 4.38 6.42
N LEU A 338 16.45 4.83 5.17
CA LEU A 338 15.27 5.43 4.54
C LEU A 338 14.11 4.43 4.52
N ILE A 339 14.29 3.21 4.02
CA ILE A 339 13.25 2.17 3.98
C ILE A 339 12.70 1.88 5.39
N ALA A 340 13.59 1.74 6.39
CA ALA A 340 13.19 1.45 7.76
C ALA A 340 12.35 2.56 8.43
N ARG A 341 12.44 3.81 7.94
CA ARG A 341 11.75 4.98 8.50
C ARG A 341 10.53 5.44 7.71
N GLU A 342 10.25 4.85 6.56
CA GLU A 342 9.12 5.21 5.71
C GLU A 342 7.78 5.17 6.46
N GLU A 343 7.52 4.09 7.21
CA GLU A 343 6.28 3.94 7.97
C GLU A 343 6.13 5.01 9.06
N SER A 344 7.23 5.38 9.72
CA SER A 344 7.24 6.44 10.74
C SER A 344 6.81 7.78 10.15
N LEU A 345 7.27 8.12 8.93
CA LEU A 345 6.89 9.35 8.25
C LEU A 345 5.45 9.28 7.72
N ARG A 346 4.99 8.12 7.28
CA ARG A 346 3.63 7.93 6.75
C ARG A 346 2.56 8.15 7.81
N LEU A 347 2.79 7.67 9.04
CA LEU A 347 1.82 7.67 10.14
C LEU A 347 1.87 8.91 11.03
N THR A 348 2.91 9.74 10.92
CA THR A 348 3.08 10.90 11.80
C THR A 348 2.16 12.06 11.44
N SER A 349 1.72 12.82 12.46
CA SER A 349 1.09 14.14 12.32
C SER A 349 2.10 15.28 12.14
N HIS A 350 3.41 15.03 12.36
CA HIS A 350 4.48 16.02 12.25
C HIS A 350 5.56 15.57 11.26
N PRO A 351 5.26 15.49 9.94
CA PRO A 351 6.17 14.94 8.96
C PRO A 351 7.48 15.72 8.83
N ARG A 352 7.45 17.05 8.99
CA ARG A 352 8.63 17.91 8.97
C ARG A 352 9.66 17.49 10.03
N LEU A 353 9.25 17.38 11.29
CA LEU A 353 10.13 17.02 12.40
C LEU A 353 10.77 15.63 12.19
N VAL A 354 9.97 14.67 11.74
CA VAL A 354 10.47 13.30 11.48
C VAL A 354 11.48 13.32 10.33
N LEU A 355 11.23 14.10 9.28
CA LEU A 355 12.14 14.24 8.15
C LEU A 355 13.47 14.88 8.58
N GLU A 356 13.44 15.98 9.34
CA GLU A 356 14.64 16.64 9.89
C GLU A 356 15.52 15.64 10.67
N ILE A 357 14.91 14.86 11.57
CA ILE A 357 15.62 13.82 12.35
C ILE A 357 16.23 12.74 11.44
N ILE A 358 15.52 12.33 10.39
CA ILE A 358 16.03 11.33 9.45
C ILE A 358 17.23 11.87 8.69
N LEU A 359 17.14 13.10 8.17
CA LEU A 359 18.23 13.72 7.40
C LEU A 359 19.48 13.96 8.25
N ILE A 360 19.31 14.41 9.50
CA ILE A 360 20.44 14.54 10.44
C ILE A 360 21.12 13.16 10.66
N LYS A 361 20.34 12.09 10.83
CA LYS A 361 20.90 10.75 10.98
C LYS A 361 21.60 10.26 9.72
N LEU A 362 21.06 10.58 8.55
CA LEU A 362 21.68 10.24 7.26
C LEU A 362 22.99 10.98 7.04
N SER A 363 23.07 12.27 7.40
CA SER A 363 24.29 13.06 7.29
C SER A 363 25.40 12.65 8.29
N GLN A 364 25.03 11.92 9.35
CA GLN A 364 25.95 11.38 10.36
C GLN A 364 26.33 9.93 10.12
N LEU A 365 26.00 9.36 8.94
CA LEU A 365 26.47 8.04 8.56
C LEU A 365 27.98 8.11 8.34
N ASP A 366 28.74 7.63 9.30
CA ASP A 366 30.20 7.49 9.17
C ASP A 366 30.54 6.50 8.06
N ASP A 367 31.68 6.69 7.42
CA ASP A 367 32.24 5.70 6.52
C ASP A 367 32.50 4.40 7.32
N VAL A 368 31.62 3.43 7.15
CA VAL A 368 31.81 2.12 7.79
C VAL A 368 33.08 1.54 7.24
N LEU A 369 34.07 1.45 8.10
CA LEU A 369 35.29 0.71 7.78
C LEU A 369 34.89 -0.68 7.31
N SER A 370 35.26 -1.04 6.10
CA SER A 370 35.04 -2.40 5.59
C SER A 370 35.60 -3.40 6.61
N PHE A 371 35.00 -4.56 6.68
CA PHE A 371 35.48 -5.61 7.61
C PHE A 371 36.99 -5.86 7.43
N ASP A 372 37.48 -5.75 6.19
CA ASP A 372 38.92 -5.85 5.86
C ASP A 372 39.73 -4.68 6.43
N ALA A 373 39.20 -3.47 6.42
CA ALA A 373 39.86 -2.30 7.02
C ALA A 373 39.89 -2.37 8.55
N LEU A 374 38.86 -2.96 9.17
CA LEU A 374 38.83 -3.26 10.60
C LEU A 374 39.90 -4.33 10.95
N ILE A 375 39.99 -5.41 10.16
CA ILE A 375 40.99 -6.44 10.31
C ILE A 375 42.42 -5.83 10.19
N GLN A 376 42.65 -5.02 9.16
CA GLN A 376 43.93 -4.33 8.98
C GLN A 376 44.27 -3.39 10.15
N LYS A 377 43.28 -2.67 10.71
CA LYS A 377 43.51 -1.84 11.91
C LYS A 377 43.80 -2.68 13.14
N ILE A 378 43.11 -3.82 13.32
CA ILE A 378 43.39 -4.76 14.42
C ILE A 378 44.80 -5.36 14.27
N GLU A 379 45.21 -5.81 13.08
CA GLU A 379 46.54 -6.31 12.82
C GLU A 379 47.62 -5.24 13.04
N ALA A 380 47.34 -3.99 12.64
CA ALA A 380 48.27 -2.88 12.88
C ALA A 380 48.43 -2.54 14.37
N LEU A 381 47.33 -2.64 15.16
CA LEU A 381 47.35 -2.47 16.61
C LEU A 381 48.11 -3.65 17.29
N GLU A 382 47.88 -4.87 16.85
CA GLU A 382 48.59 -6.05 17.32
C GLU A 382 50.08 -5.94 17.07
N LYS A 383 50.52 -5.55 15.86
CA LYS A 383 51.94 -5.28 15.53
C LYS A 383 52.53 -4.17 16.39
N ARG A 384 51.77 -3.13 16.74
CA ARG A 384 52.25 -2.06 17.65
C ARG A 384 52.39 -2.56 19.09
N LEU A 385 51.48 -3.41 19.58
CA LEU A 385 51.57 -4.01 20.91
C LEU A 385 52.72 -5.02 21.01
N VAL A 386 52.94 -5.84 19.98
CA VAL A 386 54.04 -6.79 19.92
C VAL A 386 55.40 -6.08 19.74
N GLY A 387 55.46 -4.96 18.98
CA GLY A 387 56.66 -4.14 18.83
C GLY A 387 57.04 -3.33 20.07
N ALA A 388 56.13 -3.15 21.03
CA ALA A 388 56.40 -2.46 22.30
C ALA A 388 56.96 -3.39 23.40
N SER A 389 57.14 -4.70 23.12
CA SER A 389 57.68 -5.66 24.06
C SER A 389 59.18 -5.93 23.78
N GLY A 390 59.99 -4.89 23.75
CA GLY A 390 61.44 -5.00 23.77
C GLY A 390 61.96 -5.12 25.22
N PRO A 391 63.02 -5.92 25.49
CA PRO A 391 63.49 -6.16 26.84
C PRO A 391 64.33 -4.99 27.36
N GLY A 392 63.82 -4.22 28.32
CA GLY A 392 64.65 -3.22 28.99
C GLY A 392 63.87 -2.24 29.88
N GLY A 393 64.00 -2.40 31.20
CA GLY A 393 63.96 -1.30 32.15
C GLY A 393 62.64 -1.02 32.82
N ARG A 394 62.44 -1.58 34.02
CA ARG A 394 61.55 -1.08 35.04
C ARG A 394 62.06 0.25 35.57
N GLU A 395 61.27 1.32 35.49
CA GLU A 395 61.25 2.39 36.48
C GLU A 395 59.82 2.86 36.73
N PRO A 396 59.44 3.19 37.99
CA PRO A 396 58.06 3.49 38.35
C PRO A 396 57.76 4.95 38.08
N ALA A 397 56.88 5.22 37.15
CA ALA A 397 56.37 6.58 36.90
C ALA A 397 55.39 7.04 37.99
N THR A 398 55.78 8.14 38.57
CA THR A 398 55.14 9.02 39.55
C THR A 398 53.69 9.34 39.19
N ARG A 399 52.84 9.26 40.18
CA ARG A 399 51.45 9.76 40.18
C ARG A 399 51.43 11.25 39.88
N LEU A 400 50.73 11.66 38.83
CA LEU A 400 50.19 13.00 38.68
C LEU A 400 48.67 12.88 38.89
N SER A 401 48.24 13.45 39.98
CA SER A 401 46.87 13.69 40.37
C SER A 401 46.28 14.80 39.51
N ASP A 402 45.17 14.59 38.85
CA ASP A 402 44.33 15.61 38.31
C ASP A 402 42.88 15.41 38.80
N PRO A 403 42.24 16.43 39.35
CA PRO A 403 40.96 16.28 40.00
C PRO A 403 39.79 16.55 39.07
N GLY A 404 38.86 15.64 39.03
CA GLY A 404 37.47 15.95 38.71
C GLY A 404 37.00 15.59 37.35
N LEU A 405 36.46 14.38 37.29
CA LEU A 405 35.18 14.07 36.65
C LEU A 405 34.90 12.59 36.87
N ASP A 406 34.29 12.30 38.01
CA ASP A 406 33.71 10.99 38.30
C ASP A 406 32.50 10.77 37.39
N TRP A 407 32.67 9.82 36.49
CA TRP A 407 31.55 8.97 36.09
C TRP A 407 32.10 7.57 35.83
N GLU A 408 31.80 6.74 36.80
CA GLU A 408 32.10 5.33 36.73
C GLU A 408 31.43 4.69 35.51
N VAL A 409 32.23 4.34 34.52
CA VAL A 409 31.86 3.25 33.60
C VAL A 409 32.00 1.97 34.42
N ARG A 410 30.93 1.52 35.06
CA ARG A 410 30.82 0.15 35.53
C ARG A 410 30.89 -0.75 34.29
N ASN A 411 32.04 -1.30 34.02
CA ASN A 411 32.17 -2.55 33.31
C ASN A 411 31.40 -3.59 34.10
N GLY A 412 30.12 -3.75 33.76
CA GLY A 412 29.35 -4.89 34.21
C GLY A 412 29.94 -6.13 33.58
N ASP A 413 30.66 -6.88 34.40
CA ASP A 413 30.95 -8.28 34.14
C ASP A 413 29.71 -8.96 33.61
N ALA A 414 29.84 -9.54 32.42
CA ALA A 414 28.94 -10.55 31.93
C ALA A 414 29.10 -11.83 32.76
N THR A 415 28.81 -11.74 34.05
CA THR A 415 28.48 -12.92 34.84
C THR A 415 27.05 -13.25 34.52
N LEU A 416 26.89 -14.19 33.60
CA LEU A 416 25.74 -15.08 33.50
C LEU A 416 25.21 -15.34 34.93
N PHE A 417 24.07 -14.73 35.24
CA PHE A 417 23.23 -15.19 36.34
C PHE A 417 22.76 -16.60 35.97
N GLN A 418 23.54 -17.60 36.36
CA GLN A 418 23.03 -18.95 36.55
C GLN A 418 22.08 -18.87 37.74
N LYS A 419 20.78 -18.67 37.50
CA LYS A 419 19.76 -18.99 38.49
C LYS A 419 19.87 -20.47 38.83
N PRO A 420 19.68 -20.88 40.09
CA PRO A 420 19.67 -22.30 40.47
C PRO A 420 18.64 -23.05 39.63
N ASP A 421 19.00 -24.23 39.16
CA ASP A 421 18.29 -25.03 38.16
C ASP A 421 16.87 -25.47 38.52
N ASP A 422 16.34 -25.12 39.72
CA ASP A 422 15.04 -25.57 40.20
C ASP A 422 14.02 -24.46 40.50
N ALA A 423 14.30 -23.17 40.28
CA ALA A 423 13.33 -22.13 40.58
C ALA A 423 12.28 -22.01 39.47
N LEU A 424 10.99 -22.13 39.80
CA LEU A 424 9.87 -21.93 38.90
C LEU A 424 9.76 -20.45 38.47
N PRO A 425 9.29 -20.15 37.24
CA PRO A 425 9.17 -18.78 36.77
C PRO A 425 8.31 -17.91 37.69
N SER A 426 8.82 -16.74 38.05
CA SER A 426 8.10 -15.72 38.82
C SER A 426 7.27 -14.83 37.89
N LYS A 427 6.46 -13.92 38.46
CA LYS A 427 5.74 -12.91 37.70
C LYS A 427 6.71 -11.99 36.93
N GLU A 428 7.84 -11.64 37.50
CA GLU A 428 8.85 -10.80 36.88
C GLU A 428 9.50 -11.50 35.70
N ASP A 429 9.72 -12.83 35.78
CA ASP A 429 10.23 -13.63 34.66
C ASP A 429 9.21 -13.72 33.53
N TRP A 430 7.92 -13.74 33.84
CA TRP A 430 6.85 -13.70 32.85
C TRP A 430 6.77 -12.34 32.14
N ASP A 431 6.92 -11.24 32.86
CA ASP A 431 6.90 -9.89 32.30
C ASP A 431 8.10 -9.68 31.36
N MET A 432 9.30 -10.16 31.73
CA MET A 432 10.48 -10.15 30.86
C MET A 432 10.31 -11.05 29.61
N PHE A 433 9.67 -12.20 29.77
CA PHE A 433 9.32 -13.04 28.62
C PHE A 433 8.38 -12.32 27.65
N LEU A 434 7.38 -11.57 28.14
CA LEU A 434 6.48 -10.80 27.28
C LEU A 434 7.19 -9.67 26.52
N GLU A 435 8.26 -9.11 27.09
CA GLU A 435 9.11 -8.14 26.40
C GLU A 435 9.90 -8.80 25.26
N ASP A 436 10.55 -9.95 25.51
CA ASP A 436 11.23 -10.72 24.48
C ASP A 436 10.25 -11.18 23.38
N LEU A 437 9.09 -11.70 23.76
CA LEU A 437 8.03 -12.10 22.84
C LEU A 437 7.56 -10.93 21.99
N SER A 438 7.55 -9.71 22.52
CA SER A 438 7.13 -8.53 21.74
C SER A 438 8.07 -8.21 20.58
N SER A 439 9.34 -8.62 20.65
CA SER A 439 10.31 -8.51 19.56
C SER A 439 10.09 -9.57 18.46
N LYS A 440 9.60 -10.77 18.85
CA LYS A 440 9.42 -11.94 17.95
C LYS A 440 7.99 -12.02 17.39
N ASN A 441 6.98 -11.71 18.21
CA ASN A 441 5.56 -11.74 17.84
C ASN A 441 4.74 -10.71 18.62
N ARG A 442 4.72 -9.48 18.12
CA ARG A 442 4.06 -8.33 18.75
C ARG A 442 2.55 -8.53 18.98
N ALA A 443 1.88 -9.23 18.05
CA ALA A 443 0.44 -9.46 18.18
C ALA A 443 0.11 -10.38 19.37
N MET A 444 0.84 -11.48 19.53
CA MET A 444 0.69 -12.42 20.62
C MET A 444 1.07 -11.78 21.96
N ALA A 445 2.16 -11.03 22.01
CA ALA A 445 2.61 -10.32 23.22
C ALA A 445 1.56 -9.31 23.72
N ASN A 446 0.93 -8.54 22.81
CA ASN A 446 -0.10 -7.57 23.17
C ASN A 446 -1.35 -8.24 23.77
N VAL A 447 -1.76 -9.39 23.25
CA VAL A 447 -2.88 -10.16 23.80
C VAL A 447 -2.55 -10.71 25.18
N LEU A 448 -1.35 -11.29 25.33
CA LEU A 448 -0.93 -11.89 26.61
C LEU A 448 -0.63 -10.86 27.70
N ARG A 449 -0.34 -9.62 27.38
CA ARG A 449 -0.25 -8.51 28.37
C ARG A 449 -1.57 -8.23 29.09
N GLU A 450 -2.70 -8.50 28.44
CA GLU A 450 -4.02 -8.37 29.06
C GLU A 450 -4.38 -9.58 29.97
N TRP A 451 -3.55 -10.63 29.95
CA TRP A 451 -3.80 -11.87 30.70
C TRP A 451 -2.93 -11.93 31.95
N PRO A 452 -3.52 -11.91 33.17
CA PRO A 452 -2.75 -11.92 34.38
C PRO A 452 -2.02 -13.25 34.61
N PHE A 453 -0.74 -13.17 35.01
CA PHE A 453 -0.02 -14.31 35.56
C PHE A 453 -0.65 -14.70 36.91
N LEU A 454 -0.99 -15.97 37.10
CA LEU A 454 -1.65 -16.46 38.30
C LEU A 454 -0.71 -17.22 39.21
N ASP A 455 -0.04 -18.26 38.72
CA ASP A 455 0.82 -19.15 39.49
C ASP A 455 1.69 -20.01 38.58
N ALA A 456 2.82 -20.50 39.08
CA ALA A 456 3.63 -21.53 38.40
C ALA A 456 3.90 -22.65 39.42
N LYS A 457 3.38 -23.87 39.15
CA LYS A 457 3.55 -25.08 39.93
C LYS A 457 3.71 -26.31 39.07
N ASP A 458 4.52 -27.25 39.49
CA ASP A 458 4.68 -28.57 38.83
C ASP A 458 4.96 -28.46 37.30
N HIS A 459 5.91 -27.61 36.91
CA HIS A 459 6.22 -27.31 35.51
C HIS A 459 5.02 -26.79 34.66
N THR A 460 3.96 -26.30 35.37
CA THR A 460 2.77 -25.73 34.71
C THR A 460 2.64 -24.25 35.10
N LEU A 461 2.64 -23.40 34.07
CA LEU A 461 2.44 -21.97 34.17
C LEU A 461 0.95 -21.67 33.97
N LYS A 462 0.31 -21.03 34.96
CA LYS A 462 -1.11 -20.68 34.92
C LYS A 462 -1.28 -19.22 34.61
N ILE A 463 -1.98 -18.92 33.50
CA ILE A 463 -2.34 -17.56 33.09
C ILE A 463 -3.85 -17.40 33.10
N GLY A 464 -4.34 -16.26 33.53
CA GLY A 464 -5.76 -15.96 33.58
C GLY A 464 -6.25 -15.45 32.22
N ARG A 465 -7.38 -15.96 31.74
CA ARG A 465 -8.03 -15.45 30.52
C ARG A 465 -8.53 -14.02 30.78
N GLY A 466 -7.99 -13.02 30.09
CA GLY A 466 -8.31 -11.59 30.23
C GLY A 466 -8.70 -10.95 28.92
N GLY A 467 -8.98 -9.63 28.96
CA GLY A 467 -9.23 -8.80 27.78
C GLY A 467 -10.67 -8.85 27.24
N ASN A 468 -10.86 -8.45 26.00
CA ASN A 468 -12.16 -8.43 25.31
C ASN A 468 -12.49 -9.83 24.70
N ALA A 469 -13.69 -9.98 24.11
CA ALA A 469 -14.13 -11.26 23.53
C ALA A 469 -13.18 -11.81 22.44
N PHE A 470 -12.41 -10.95 21.78
CA PHE A 470 -11.44 -11.35 20.76
C PHE A 470 -10.14 -11.85 21.38
N SER A 471 -9.59 -11.14 22.35
CA SER A 471 -8.36 -11.55 23.05
C SER A 471 -8.59 -12.78 23.92
N ALA A 472 -9.77 -12.97 24.51
CA ALA A 472 -10.10 -14.13 25.32
C ALA A 472 -10.08 -15.47 24.54
N GLY A 473 -10.41 -15.48 23.26
CA GLY A 473 -10.38 -16.67 22.38
C GLY A 473 -9.07 -16.85 21.61
N TYR A 474 -8.06 -16.02 21.80
CA TYR A 474 -6.88 -15.99 20.95
C TYR A 474 -6.04 -17.28 20.95
N LEU A 475 -5.95 -17.96 22.09
CA LEU A 475 -5.24 -19.23 22.25
C LEU A 475 -6.13 -20.48 22.08
N ASP A 476 -7.39 -20.33 21.70
CA ASP A 476 -8.27 -21.46 21.41
C ASP A 476 -7.92 -22.13 20.06
N GLU A 477 -7.13 -21.47 19.20
CA GLU A 477 -6.56 -22.05 17.99
C GLU A 477 -5.30 -22.87 18.31
N PRO A 478 -5.26 -24.17 17.94
CA PRO A 478 -4.13 -25.06 18.27
C PRO A 478 -2.76 -24.52 17.81
N ASP A 479 -2.68 -23.99 16.58
CA ASP A 479 -1.44 -23.47 15.99
C ASP A 479 -0.84 -22.32 16.79
N ARG A 480 -1.68 -21.47 17.39
CA ARG A 480 -1.22 -20.33 18.20
C ARG A 480 -0.75 -20.77 19.57
N TYR A 481 -1.40 -21.76 20.12
CA TYR A 481 -1.00 -22.37 21.39
C TYR A 481 0.34 -23.10 21.26
N GLU A 482 0.55 -23.87 20.19
CA GLU A 482 1.82 -24.56 19.93
C GLU A 482 2.98 -23.56 19.75
N ARG A 483 2.78 -22.49 19.00
CA ARG A 483 3.79 -21.42 18.86
C ARG A 483 4.14 -20.74 20.17
N LEU A 484 3.16 -20.51 21.03
CA LEU A 484 3.43 -19.95 22.37
C LEU A 484 4.28 -20.92 23.20
N MET A 485 3.99 -22.23 23.12
CA MET A 485 4.77 -23.26 23.80
C MET A 485 6.22 -23.32 23.29
N GLU A 486 6.45 -23.17 21.99
CA GLU A 486 7.79 -23.07 21.39
C GLU A 486 8.54 -21.84 21.93
N TYR A 487 7.93 -20.65 21.91
CA TYR A 487 8.54 -19.43 22.46
C TYR A 487 8.87 -19.56 23.94
N CYS A 488 8.01 -20.17 24.74
CA CYS A 488 8.27 -20.43 26.15
C CYS A 488 9.44 -21.40 26.36
N ARG A 489 9.50 -22.48 25.58
CA ARG A 489 10.59 -23.46 25.64
C ARG A 489 11.93 -22.81 25.28
N ASP A 490 11.94 -21.97 24.23
CA ASP A 490 13.12 -21.26 23.79
C ASP A 490 13.65 -20.25 24.82
N TYR A 491 12.74 -19.53 25.48
CA TYR A 491 13.10 -18.51 26.45
C TYR A 491 13.52 -19.09 27.80
N PHE A 492 12.68 -19.97 28.38
CA PHE A 492 12.93 -20.56 29.71
C PHE A 492 13.90 -21.76 29.66
N LYS A 493 14.27 -22.26 28.47
CA LYS A 493 15.11 -23.46 28.27
C LYS A 493 14.59 -24.70 29.02
N ARG A 494 13.27 -24.79 29.22
CA ARG A 494 12.56 -25.83 29.98
C ARG A 494 11.25 -26.18 29.31
N ASP A 495 10.79 -27.41 29.52
CA ASP A 495 9.49 -27.85 29.02
C ASP A 495 8.39 -27.48 30.02
N LEU A 496 7.83 -26.26 29.85
CA LEU A 496 6.75 -25.74 30.69
C LEU A 496 5.42 -25.92 29.98
N LYS A 497 4.41 -26.43 30.69
CA LYS A 497 3.02 -26.47 30.19
C LYS A 497 2.31 -25.19 30.56
N ILE A 498 1.60 -24.58 29.62
CA ILE A 498 0.79 -23.40 29.86
C ILE A 498 -0.66 -23.85 30.09
N LYS A 499 -1.27 -23.44 31.18
CA LYS A 499 -2.69 -23.69 31.45
C LYS A 499 -3.43 -22.35 31.53
N VAL A 500 -4.37 -22.16 30.60
CA VAL A 500 -5.28 -21.02 30.59
C VAL A 500 -6.44 -21.30 31.55
N VAL A 501 -6.69 -20.40 32.47
CA VAL A 501 -7.77 -20.51 33.47
C VAL A 501 -8.63 -19.26 33.37
N ASP A 502 -9.96 -19.39 33.46
CA ASP A 502 -10.83 -18.23 33.51
C ASP A 502 -10.53 -17.40 34.77
N ALA A 503 -10.08 -16.16 34.58
CA ALA A 503 -9.77 -15.28 35.68
C ALA A 503 -11.02 -15.00 36.54
N PRO A 504 -10.96 -15.11 37.88
CA PRO A 504 -12.09 -14.74 38.71
C PRO A 504 -12.41 -13.26 38.53
N LYS A 505 -13.67 -12.95 38.20
CA LYS A 505 -14.13 -11.56 38.05
C LYS A 505 -13.78 -10.78 39.33
N PRO A 506 -13.18 -9.59 39.27
CA PRO A 506 -12.88 -8.80 40.45
C PRO A 506 -14.17 -8.54 41.22
N LYS A 507 -14.22 -8.96 42.48
CA LYS A 507 -15.31 -8.65 43.41
C LYS A 507 -15.37 -7.13 43.57
N LYS A 508 -16.45 -6.50 43.07
CA LYS A 508 -16.79 -5.12 43.41
C LYS A 508 -16.98 -5.07 44.95
N GLU A 509 -16.09 -4.42 45.63
CA GLU A 509 -16.30 -4.01 47.04
C GLU A 509 -17.57 -3.18 47.14
N LYS A 510 -18.50 -3.67 47.93
CA LYS A 510 -19.73 -2.94 48.30
C LYS A 510 -19.31 -1.85 49.29
N GLN A 511 -19.20 -0.62 48.85
CA GLN A 511 -19.27 0.53 49.75
C GLN A 511 -20.73 0.74 50.16
N ALA A 512 -20.94 0.83 51.48
CA ALA A 512 -22.22 1.06 52.12
C ALA A 512 -22.80 2.45 51.78
N PRO A 513 -24.12 2.63 51.79
CA PRO A 513 -24.74 3.89 51.38
C PRO A 513 -24.72 4.93 52.49
N GLU A 514 -24.02 6.01 52.29
CA GLU A 514 -24.15 7.23 53.07
C GLU A 514 -25.30 8.09 52.51
N LYS A 515 -26.24 8.42 53.41
CA LYS A 515 -27.39 9.29 53.13
C LYS A 515 -26.92 10.75 53.07
N ALA A 516 -27.09 11.42 51.94
CA ALA A 516 -27.16 12.90 51.95
C ALA A 516 -27.88 13.42 50.72
N GLY A 517 -28.88 14.27 50.98
CA GLY A 517 -29.21 15.51 50.32
C GLY A 517 -29.54 15.52 48.82
N LYS A 518 -30.79 15.78 48.52
CA LYS A 518 -31.29 16.19 47.22
C LYS A 518 -30.75 17.57 46.85
N GLU A 519 -29.96 17.65 45.76
CA GLU A 519 -29.90 18.85 44.91
C GLU A 519 -29.62 18.42 43.48
N GLY A 520 -30.44 18.95 42.56
CA GLY A 520 -30.46 18.57 41.14
C GLY A 520 -29.25 19.11 40.41
N LYS A 521 -28.40 18.21 39.90
CA LYS A 521 -27.40 18.51 38.88
C LYS A 521 -27.82 17.95 37.55
N SER A 522 -27.59 18.73 36.51
CA SER A 522 -28.02 18.48 35.13
C SER A 522 -27.48 17.16 34.57
N ALA A 523 -28.26 16.54 33.66
CA ALA A 523 -27.99 15.23 33.07
C ALA A 523 -26.67 15.13 32.28
N THR A 524 -26.00 16.23 32.05
CA THR A 524 -24.77 16.35 31.25
C THR A 524 -23.51 15.91 32.00
N GLU A 525 -23.50 15.96 33.34
CA GLU A 525 -22.30 15.63 34.14
C GLU A 525 -21.99 14.13 34.29
N ARG A 526 -22.79 13.24 33.69
CA ARG A 526 -22.62 11.77 33.75
C ARG A 526 -22.08 11.12 32.48
N LEU A 527 -21.68 11.92 31.49
CA LEU A 527 -21.19 11.42 30.23
C LEU A 527 -19.65 11.34 30.23
N PRO A 528 -19.05 10.40 29.50
CA PRO A 528 -17.60 10.35 29.31
C PRO A 528 -17.10 11.65 28.66
N GLN A 529 -15.91 12.11 29.07
CA GLN A 529 -15.29 13.36 28.61
C GLN A 529 -15.36 13.56 27.07
N PRO A 530 -15.04 12.55 26.24
CA PRO A 530 -15.10 12.70 24.78
C PRO A 530 -16.52 12.99 24.22
N VAL A 531 -17.56 12.61 24.95
CA VAL A 531 -18.96 12.86 24.54
C VAL A 531 -19.39 14.26 24.95
N GLN A 532 -18.89 14.78 26.07
CA GLN A 532 -19.12 16.17 26.50
C GLN A 532 -18.46 17.14 25.52
N ASP A 533 -17.22 16.87 25.11
CA ASP A 533 -16.46 17.69 24.17
C ASP A 533 -17.16 17.77 22.79
N VAL A 534 -17.76 16.67 22.32
CA VAL A 534 -18.51 16.64 21.05
C VAL A 534 -19.82 17.47 21.16
N ILE A 535 -20.53 17.41 22.30
CA ILE A 535 -21.75 18.19 22.53
C ILE A 535 -21.42 19.69 22.58
N GLU A 536 -20.30 20.06 23.18
CA GLU A 536 -19.86 21.44 23.33
C GLU A 536 -19.41 22.05 21.99
N VAL A 537 -18.67 21.30 21.19
CA VAL A 537 -18.17 21.74 19.86
C VAL A 537 -19.28 21.86 18.84
N PHE A 538 -20.27 20.95 18.85
CA PHE A 538 -21.34 20.91 17.83
C PHE A 538 -22.68 21.48 18.32
N GLN A 539 -22.78 22.01 19.54
CA GLN A 539 -24.00 22.54 20.15
C GLN A 539 -25.22 21.60 19.98
N GLY A 540 -24.98 20.27 20.09
CA GLY A 540 -25.94 19.22 19.84
C GLY A 540 -26.77 18.87 21.08
N GLU A 541 -28.06 18.52 20.91
CA GLU A 541 -28.90 17.96 21.96
C GLU A 541 -28.94 16.43 21.94
N LEU A 542 -28.83 15.81 23.12
CA LEU A 542 -28.96 14.36 23.27
C LEU A 542 -30.40 13.90 23.05
N LYS A 543 -30.68 13.25 21.89
CA LYS A 543 -31.94 12.48 21.71
C LYS A 543 -31.78 11.09 22.32
N GLY A 544 -32.64 10.74 23.27
CA GLY A 544 -32.62 9.49 24.01
C GLY A 544 -32.63 8.24 23.10
N ARG A 545 -32.05 7.14 23.58
CA ARG A 545 -31.98 5.84 22.91
C ARG A 545 -33.34 5.34 22.47
N ILE A 546 -33.53 5.10 21.17
CA ILE A 546 -34.66 4.31 20.63
C ILE A 546 -34.37 2.83 20.95
N ASN A 547 -35.10 2.32 21.95
CA ASN A 547 -35.06 0.89 22.33
C ASN A 547 -35.90 0.10 21.30
N THR A 548 -35.28 -0.47 20.27
CA THR A 548 -35.92 -1.46 19.40
C THR A 548 -35.95 -2.81 20.10
N LYS A 549 -36.92 -3.02 20.99
CA LYS A 549 -37.33 -4.39 21.37
C LYS A 549 -38.21 -4.94 20.25
N ARG A 550 -37.69 -5.90 19.52
CA ARG A 550 -38.50 -6.85 18.70
C ARG A 550 -39.46 -7.62 19.62
N GLY A 551 -40.73 -7.41 19.43
CA GLY A 551 -41.80 -8.20 20.00
C GLY A 551 -42.93 -8.27 18.96
N GLY A 552 -43.05 -9.44 18.29
CA GLY A 552 -44.11 -9.70 17.39
C GLY A 552 -45.45 -9.89 18.11
N LYS A 553 -46.51 -9.39 17.50
CA LYS A 553 -47.83 -10.06 17.38
C LYS A 553 -48.74 -9.12 16.54
N GLY A 554 -49.36 -9.69 15.54
CA GLY A 554 -50.22 -9.00 14.63
C GLY A 554 -51.56 -8.58 15.27
N THR A 555 -52.11 -7.51 14.73
CA THR A 555 -53.57 -7.29 14.77
C THR A 555 -53.99 -6.49 13.53
N LYS A 556 -54.96 -7.05 12.84
CA LYS A 556 -55.69 -6.47 11.73
C LYS A 556 -56.37 -5.16 12.16
N ALA A 557 -56.28 -4.12 11.39
CA ALA A 557 -57.20 -2.98 11.50
C ALA A 557 -57.72 -2.55 10.13
N ARG A 558 -59.02 -2.50 10.11
CA ARG A 558 -59.99 -2.18 9.04
C ARG A 558 -59.73 -0.83 8.36
N ARG A 559 -59.86 -0.85 7.04
CA ARG A 559 -60.21 0.34 6.24
C ARG A 559 -61.48 1.01 6.76
N LYS A 560 -61.49 2.33 6.88
CA LYS A 560 -62.66 3.20 6.66
C LYS A 560 -62.23 4.42 5.84
N LYS A 561 -63.08 4.68 4.85
CA LYS A 561 -63.07 5.84 3.95
C LYS A 561 -63.41 7.13 4.71
N GLY A 562 -62.87 8.20 4.26
CA GLY A 562 -63.21 9.59 4.51
C GLY A 562 -62.21 10.45 3.74
#